data_47da7d62e55ee683bafbfb08acc75368
#
_entry.id   47da7d62e55ee683bafbfb08acc75368
#
_cell.length_a   1.000
_cell.length_b   1.000
_cell.length_c   1.000
_cell.angle_alpha   90.00
_cell.angle_beta   90.00
_cell.angle_gamma   90.00
#
_symmetry.space_group_name_H-M   'P 1'
#
loop_
_entity.id
_entity.type
_entity.pdbx_description
1 polymer ?
#
loop_
_entity_poly.entity_id
_entity_poly.type
_entity_poly.pdbx_seq_one_letter_code
_entity_poly.pdbx_strand_id
1 'polypeptide(L)'
;MTHTVHFTPEARDQLATLEVDISEAASPAVAARYVDSIVDYCGKLQTFPHRGTRRDDLRPGLRMLGFRRRVTILFEVADGTVNIIGVYYGGQDYEAPLRDGDLTEIEHDDDES
;
A
#
# COMPACT_ATOMS: atom_id res chain seq x y z
N MET A 1 -19.45 -9.12 8.16
CA MET A 1 -18.94 -9.76 7.02
C MET A 1 -17.57 -9.31 6.71
N THR A 2 -16.68 -10.20 6.44
CA THR A 2 -15.32 -9.84 6.13
C THR A 2 -15.10 -9.83 4.63
N HIS A 3 -14.15 -9.02 4.22
CA HIS A 3 -13.72 -8.99 2.83
C HIS A 3 -12.50 -9.89 2.67
N THR A 4 -12.20 -10.26 1.44
CA THR A 4 -10.99 -10.99 1.12
C THR A 4 -9.95 -9.98 0.68
N VAL A 5 -8.74 -10.09 1.19
CA VAL A 5 -7.66 -9.20 0.77
C VAL A 5 -6.79 -9.94 -0.24
N HIS A 6 -6.60 -9.30 -1.38
CA HIS A 6 -5.86 -9.88 -2.49
C HIS A 6 -4.76 -8.91 -2.92
N PHE A 7 -3.57 -9.42 -3.10
CA PHE A 7 -2.45 -8.60 -3.58
C PHE A 7 -2.27 -8.87 -5.07
N THR A 8 -2.29 -7.81 -5.87
CA THR A 8 -2.06 -7.97 -7.30
C THR A 8 -0.62 -8.38 -7.56
N PRO A 9 -0.32 -8.89 -8.75
CA PRO A 9 1.07 -9.22 -9.08
C PRO A 9 2.01 -8.04 -8.93
N GLU A 10 1.56 -6.85 -9.30
CA GLU A 10 2.39 -5.65 -9.14
C GLU A 10 2.69 -5.37 -7.68
N ALA A 11 1.68 -5.50 -6.83
CA ALA A 11 1.88 -5.26 -5.40
C ALA A 11 2.82 -6.29 -4.80
N ARG A 12 2.71 -7.54 -5.24
CA ARG A 12 3.61 -8.58 -4.77
C ARG A 12 5.04 -8.32 -5.19
N ASP A 13 5.23 -7.87 -6.43
CA ASP A 13 6.56 -7.54 -6.92
C ASP A 13 7.16 -6.39 -6.12
N GLN A 14 6.34 -5.41 -5.79
CA GLN A 14 6.81 -4.29 -5.01
C GLN A 14 7.22 -4.71 -3.61
N LEU A 15 6.47 -5.62 -3.01
CA LEU A 15 6.85 -6.14 -1.69
C LEU A 15 8.15 -6.94 -1.77
N ALA A 16 8.32 -7.71 -2.83
CA ALA A 16 9.54 -8.48 -3.01
C ALA A 16 10.75 -7.57 -3.19
N THR A 17 10.59 -6.51 -3.97
CA THR A 17 11.66 -5.55 -4.18
C THR A 17 12.00 -4.84 -2.87
N LEU A 18 10.99 -4.48 -2.11
CA LEU A 18 11.22 -3.83 -0.83
C LEU A 18 11.96 -4.75 0.12
N GLU A 19 11.61 -6.02 0.11
CA GLU A 19 12.31 -6.97 0.96
C GLU A 19 13.77 -7.08 0.60
N VAL A 20 14.10 -7.11 -0.69
CA VAL A 20 15.48 -7.15 -1.13
C VAL A 20 16.23 -5.88 -0.69
N ASP A 21 15.60 -4.73 -0.89
CA ASP A 21 16.25 -3.46 -0.54
C ASP A 21 16.54 -3.37 0.95
N ILE A 22 15.60 -3.77 1.78
CA ILE A 22 15.80 -3.71 3.23
C ILE A 22 16.80 -4.76 3.66
N SER A 23 16.77 -5.92 3.03
CA SER A 23 17.71 -6.98 3.33
C SER A 23 19.15 -6.53 3.08
N GLU A 24 19.36 -5.79 2.01
CA GLU A 24 20.68 -5.27 1.69
C GLU A 24 21.10 -4.14 2.62
N ALA A 25 20.15 -3.32 3.02
CA ALA A 25 20.45 -2.18 3.89
C ALA A 25 20.59 -2.58 5.35
N ALA A 26 19.94 -3.63 5.76
CA ALA A 26 19.94 -4.07 7.16
C ALA A 26 20.25 -5.54 7.27
N SER A 27 19.23 -6.38 7.14
CA SER A 27 19.43 -7.83 7.19
C SER A 27 18.20 -8.54 6.66
N PRO A 28 18.33 -9.80 6.24
CA PRO A 28 17.17 -10.56 5.80
C PRO A 28 16.09 -10.70 6.88
N ALA A 29 16.51 -10.83 8.14
CA ALA A 29 15.53 -10.99 9.21
C ALA A 29 14.73 -9.70 9.42
N VAL A 30 15.40 -8.55 9.33
CA VAL A 30 14.71 -7.27 9.45
C VAL A 30 13.76 -7.08 8.29
N ALA A 31 14.22 -7.44 7.08
CA ALA A 31 13.40 -7.30 5.89
C ALA A 31 12.13 -8.14 6.00
N ALA A 32 12.28 -9.38 6.43
CA ALA A 32 11.12 -10.28 6.54
C ALA A 32 10.10 -9.73 7.54
N ARG A 33 10.57 -9.26 8.68
CA ARG A 33 9.66 -8.72 9.69
C ARG A 33 8.95 -7.47 9.20
N TYR A 34 9.67 -6.62 8.47
CA TYR A 34 9.07 -5.38 7.97
C TYR A 34 7.99 -5.69 6.94
N VAL A 35 8.27 -6.57 5.99
CA VAL A 35 7.31 -6.94 4.96
C VAL A 35 6.12 -7.65 5.59
N ASP A 36 6.37 -8.55 6.56
CA ASP A 36 5.26 -9.22 7.25
C ASP A 36 4.35 -8.21 7.95
N SER A 37 4.93 -7.15 8.53
CA SER A 37 4.11 -6.16 9.20
C SER A 37 3.24 -5.39 8.21
N ILE A 38 3.73 -5.17 6.99
CA ILE A 38 2.93 -4.53 5.95
C ILE A 38 1.77 -5.44 5.56
N VAL A 39 2.05 -6.71 5.35
CA VAL A 39 1.03 -7.67 4.97
C VAL A 39 -0.03 -7.79 6.06
N ASP A 40 0.40 -7.84 7.32
CA ASP A 40 -0.53 -7.92 8.43
C ASP A 40 -1.41 -6.67 8.49
N TYR A 41 -0.82 -5.52 8.24
CA TYR A 41 -1.56 -4.27 8.25
C TYR A 41 -2.61 -4.27 7.15
N CYS A 42 -2.25 -4.72 5.96
CA CYS A 42 -3.20 -4.84 4.87
C CYS A 42 -4.30 -5.84 5.22
N GLY A 43 -3.95 -6.88 5.97
CA GLY A 43 -4.92 -7.89 6.37
C GLY A 43 -6.07 -7.32 7.19
N LYS A 44 -5.84 -6.22 7.89
CA LYS A 44 -6.90 -5.61 8.68
C LYS A 44 -8.02 -5.04 7.82
N LEU A 45 -7.74 -4.85 6.54
CA LEU A 45 -8.77 -4.39 5.63
C LEU A 45 -9.86 -5.42 5.40
N GLN A 46 -9.64 -6.67 5.81
CA GLN A 46 -10.71 -7.66 5.80
C GLN A 46 -11.90 -7.19 6.59
N THR A 47 -11.62 -6.56 7.73
CA THR A 47 -12.68 -6.13 8.64
C THR A 47 -13.07 -4.68 8.40
N PHE A 48 -12.09 -3.85 8.10
CA PHE A 48 -12.34 -2.42 7.92
C PHE A 48 -11.85 -1.97 6.55
N PRO A 49 -12.56 -2.36 5.48
CA PRO A 49 -12.07 -2.11 4.12
C PRO A 49 -12.15 -0.65 3.67
N HIS A 50 -12.95 0.15 4.34
CA HIS A 50 -13.13 1.54 3.90
C HIS A 50 -12.28 2.52 4.69
N ARG A 51 -11.07 2.11 5.00
CA ARG A 51 -10.12 2.97 5.69
C ARG A 51 -9.33 3.77 4.67
N GLY A 52 -8.56 4.71 5.19
CA GLY A 52 -7.69 5.50 4.37
C GLY A 52 -8.42 6.64 3.69
N THR A 53 -7.76 7.24 2.73
CA THR A 53 -8.25 8.40 2.02
C THR A 53 -8.67 8.02 0.62
N ARG A 54 -9.83 8.48 0.21
CA ARG A 54 -10.28 8.21 -1.15
C ARG A 54 -9.47 9.06 -2.12
N ARG A 55 -9.06 8.46 -3.20
CA ARG A 55 -8.32 9.14 -4.24
C ARG A 55 -8.99 8.92 -5.58
N ASP A 56 -10.26 9.30 -5.66
CA ASP A 56 -11.00 9.20 -6.91
C ASP A 56 -10.42 10.10 -8.00
N ASP A 57 -9.64 11.09 -7.58
CA ASP A 57 -8.97 11.95 -8.53
C ASP A 57 -7.91 11.20 -9.34
N LEU A 58 -7.34 10.16 -8.77
CA LEU A 58 -6.36 9.34 -9.49
C LEU A 58 -7.05 8.25 -10.27
N ARG A 59 -8.09 7.66 -9.67
CA ARG A 59 -8.76 6.54 -10.28
C ARG A 59 -10.01 6.26 -9.46
N PRO A 60 -11.17 6.09 -10.09
CA PRO A 60 -12.41 5.87 -9.34
C PRO A 60 -12.29 4.67 -8.42
N GLY A 61 -12.69 4.84 -7.18
CA GLY A 61 -12.68 3.77 -6.21
C GLY A 61 -11.36 3.53 -5.53
N LEU A 62 -10.33 4.27 -5.91
CA LEU A 62 -9.01 4.08 -5.32
C LEU A 62 -8.95 4.66 -3.92
N ARG A 63 -8.29 3.94 -3.02
CA ARG A 63 -8.04 4.41 -1.67
C ARG A 63 -6.56 4.31 -1.36
N MET A 64 -6.12 5.16 -0.45
CA MET A 64 -4.72 5.26 -0.09
C MET A 64 -4.59 5.18 1.41
N LEU A 65 -3.65 4.40 1.89
CA LEU A 65 -3.45 4.20 3.31
C LEU A 65 -1.96 4.24 3.62
N GLY A 66 -1.57 5.01 4.63
CA GLY A 66 -0.18 5.10 5.03
C GLY A 66 0.17 4.10 6.11
N PHE A 67 1.41 3.64 6.10
CA PHE A 67 1.91 2.72 7.12
C PHE A 67 3.27 3.22 7.57
N ARG A 68 3.40 3.55 8.83
CA ARG A 68 4.65 4.00 9.46
C ARG A 68 5.32 5.16 8.73
N ARG A 69 4.52 5.97 8.08
CA ARG A 69 4.97 7.17 7.37
C ARG A 69 5.95 6.92 6.25
N ARG A 70 6.26 5.67 5.97
CA ARG A 70 7.18 5.35 4.91
C ARG A 70 6.55 4.56 3.79
N VAL A 71 5.43 3.93 4.04
CA VAL A 71 4.79 3.06 3.08
C VAL A 71 3.43 3.63 2.72
N THR A 72 3.15 3.68 1.43
CA THR A 72 1.83 4.06 0.94
C THR A 72 1.22 2.84 0.27
N ILE A 73 0.03 2.50 0.70
CA ILE A 73 -0.69 1.35 0.18
C ILE A 73 -1.87 1.85 -0.62
N LEU A 74 -1.95 1.43 -1.87
CA LEU A 74 -3.06 1.77 -2.74
C LEU A 74 -3.93 0.54 -2.91
N PHE A 75 -5.23 0.71 -2.75
CA PHE A 75 -6.13 -0.43 -2.85
C PHE A 75 -7.51 0.02 -3.33
N GLU A 76 -8.28 -0.96 -3.77
CA GLU A 76 -9.66 -0.76 -4.20
C GLU A 76 -10.52 -1.77 -3.48
N VAL A 77 -11.77 -1.40 -3.22
CA VAL A 77 -12.72 -2.31 -2.60
C VAL A 77 -13.85 -2.55 -3.58
N ALA A 78 -14.09 -3.80 -3.91
CA ALA A 78 -15.15 -4.14 -4.85
C ALA A 78 -15.65 -5.55 -4.57
N ASP A 79 -16.96 -5.69 -4.51
CA ASP A 79 -17.59 -7.01 -4.42
C ASP A 79 -16.99 -7.93 -3.36
N GLY A 80 -16.82 -7.40 -2.17
CA GLY A 80 -16.33 -8.21 -1.06
C GLY A 80 -14.85 -8.47 -1.10
N THR A 81 -14.12 -7.83 -2.01
CA THR A 81 -12.69 -8.02 -2.15
C THR A 81 -11.96 -6.70 -2.01
N VAL A 82 -10.85 -6.74 -1.29
CA VAL A 82 -9.93 -5.61 -1.22
C VAL A 82 -8.72 -5.97 -2.07
N ASN A 83 -8.52 -5.24 -3.15
CA ASN A 83 -7.38 -5.49 -4.03
C ASN A 83 -6.28 -4.50 -3.72
N ILE A 84 -5.17 -4.99 -3.22
CA ILE A 84 -4.00 -4.16 -2.96
C ILE A 84 -3.27 -4.04 -4.29
N ILE A 85 -3.27 -2.85 -4.86
CA ILE A 85 -2.72 -2.65 -6.19
C ILE A 85 -1.36 -2.00 -6.20
N GLY A 86 -0.94 -1.45 -5.08
CA GLY A 86 0.39 -0.85 -5.02
C GLY A 86 0.88 -0.72 -3.60
N VAL A 87 2.18 -0.92 -3.41
CA VAL A 87 2.85 -0.73 -2.14
C VAL A 87 4.13 0.03 -2.44
N TYR A 88 4.22 1.25 -1.97
CA TYR A 88 5.35 2.13 -2.29
C TYR A 88 6.05 2.57 -1.02
N TYR A 89 7.37 2.57 -1.07
CA TYR A 89 8.16 2.86 0.10
C TYR A 89 8.97 4.14 -0.10
N GLY A 90 9.04 4.96 0.94
CA GLY A 90 9.87 6.16 0.94
C GLY A 90 9.27 7.21 0.04
N GLY A 91 10.12 7.82 -0.74
CA GLY A 91 9.69 8.90 -1.60
C GLY A 91 9.36 8.50 -3.02
N GLN A 92 9.06 7.24 -3.25
CA GLN A 92 8.71 6.80 -4.59
C GLN A 92 7.50 7.54 -5.11
N ASP A 93 7.56 7.84 -6.39
CA ASP A 93 6.49 8.56 -7.03
C ASP A 93 5.45 7.59 -7.53
N TYR A 94 4.44 7.33 -6.72
CA TYR A 94 3.43 6.37 -7.08
C TYR A 94 2.26 7.01 -7.83
N GLU A 95 2.20 8.33 -7.88
CA GLU A 95 1.11 8.99 -8.56
C GLU A 95 1.33 9.15 -10.05
N ALA A 96 2.58 9.28 -10.48
CA ALA A 96 2.86 9.52 -11.89
C ALA A 96 2.23 8.50 -12.82
N PRO A 97 2.36 7.19 -12.57
CA PRO A 97 1.74 6.23 -13.47
C PRO A 97 0.21 6.26 -13.42
N LEU A 98 -0.38 6.77 -12.34
CA LEU A 98 -1.83 6.82 -12.23
C LEU A 98 -2.39 8.12 -12.73
N ARG A 99 -1.60 9.18 -12.68
CA ARG A 99 -2.08 10.48 -12.94
C ARG A 99 -1.33 11.21 -13.98
N ASP A 100 -0.55 10.51 -14.70
CA ASP A 100 0.10 11.05 -15.83
C ASP A 100 0.99 12.24 -15.51
N GLY A 101 1.82 12.07 -14.55
CA GLY A 101 2.85 13.03 -14.28
C GLY A 101 2.48 14.21 -13.44
N ASP A 102 1.22 14.35 -13.11
CA ASP A 102 0.81 15.46 -12.31
C ASP A 102 0.97 15.11 -10.85
N LEU A 103 1.97 15.59 -10.20
CA LEU A 103 2.22 15.23 -8.84
C LEU A 103 1.52 16.09 -7.87
N THR A 104 0.69 15.50 -7.07
CA THR A 104 0.01 16.18 -6.03
C THR A 104 0.63 15.80 -4.73
N GLU A 105 0.80 16.74 -3.86
CA GLU A 105 1.28 16.44 -2.60
C GLU A 105 0.38 15.57 -1.88
N ILE A 106 0.81 14.46 -1.42
CA ILE A 106 0.00 13.55 -0.67
C ILE A 106 0.18 13.85 0.78
N GLU A 107 -0.92 14.13 1.40
CA GLU A 107 -0.85 14.33 2.75
C GLU A 107 -0.91 13.11 3.41
N HIS A 108 -0.18 12.76 4.01
CA HIS A 108 -0.33 11.54 4.52
C HIS A 108 -0.77 11.54 5.79
N ASP A 109 -1.13 11.47 6.18
CA ASP A 109 -1.48 11.33 7.20
C ASP A 109 -1.50 10.40 7.86
N ASP A 110 -1.25 10.01 7.86
CA ASP A 110 -1.25 9.28 8.34
C ASP A 110 -1.45 8.70 9.20
N ASP A 111 -1.45 8.24 9.35
CA ASP A 111 -1.62 7.60 9.87
C ASP A 111 -1.52 7.13 10.75
N GLU A 112 -1.33 6.93 11.03
CA GLU A 112 -1.17 6.41 11.64
C GLU A 112 -1.29 6.14 12.51
N SER A 113 -1.36 5.96 12.59
CA SER A 113 -1.46 5.74 13.30
C SER A 113 -1.59 5.38 13.83
#